data_b1a98848ba22fb4f329b7c993f38d8fa
#
_entry.id   b1a98848ba22fb4f329b7c993f38d8fa
#
_cell.length_a   1.000
_cell.length_b   1.000
_cell.length_c   1.000
_cell.angle_alpha   90.00
_cell.angle_beta   90.00
_cell.angle_gamma   90.00
#
_symmetry.space_group_name_H-M   'P 1'
#
loop_
_entity.id
_entity.type
_entity.pdbx_description
1 polymer ?
#
loop_
_entity_poly.entity_id
_entity_poly.type
_entity_poly.pdbx_seq_one_letter_code
_entity_poly.pdbx_strand_id
1 'polypeptide(L)'
;MSKEIEITLTYEQSDDGVPVGPIPGDGVDMGGQDVEIVTSGDGLYEDQYEDGRYVYRGSEPDNYIRFNNELWRIIAKEADGTYKIIRDEILPQNANYTTMAYDVSNHRLTENNTYCTNPSRGCGVFAAVSGTFRTPDGKYSGTVTEDSSIKEYLNNTYYPTLDGTAKTQMQSHAFNIGSVQYLDESGNDSIEKNIAGEKMYQWTGNVGLVNVSDLLRASTNIACTSATDEINAAMQEAPQETCGSYLTTMSPINEELGGIGYWTMNAFSAESDVNSYVVWYAAFIQGFGVFGDNHARSDDYNGARPVLYLKSDIELTSGTGTKGNPFIIG
;
A
#
# COMPACT_ATOMS: atom_id res chain seq x y z
N MET A 1 -17.88 -3.02 55.39
CA MET A 1 -18.52 -3.38 54.13
C MET A 1 -17.41 -3.76 53.16
N SER A 2 -17.17 -5.04 52.95
CA SER A 2 -16.24 -5.52 51.92
C SER A 2 -16.94 -5.40 50.58
N LYS A 3 -16.32 -4.75 49.61
CA LYS A 3 -16.74 -4.83 48.20
C LYS A 3 -16.10 -6.08 47.60
N GLU A 4 -16.93 -7.01 47.19
CA GLU A 4 -16.48 -8.09 46.32
C GLU A 4 -16.22 -7.50 44.92
N ILE A 5 -15.05 -7.78 44.36
CA ILE A 5 -14.70 -7.49 42.99
C ILE A 5 -14.81 -8.86 42.29
N GLU A 6 -15.75 -8.99 41.41
CA GLU A 6 -15.87 -10.17 40.54
C GLU A 6 -14.96 -9.95 39.32
N ILE A 7 -13.94 -10.78 39.17
CA ILE A 7 -13.06 -10.79 37.98
C ILE A 7 -13.46 -12.02 37.17
N THR A 8 -14.09 -11.80 36.05
CA THR A 8 -14.36 -12.87 35.07
C THR A 8 -13.17 -12.98 34.13
N LEU A 9 -12.46 -14.10 34.18
CA LEU A 9 -11.43 -14.44 33.22
C LEU A 9 -12.06 -15.34 32.16
N THR A 10 -12.16 -14.82 30.94
CA THR A 10 -12.54 -15.62 29.77
C THR A 10 -11.27 -16.02 29.04
N TYR A 11 -11.06 -17.31 28.84
CA TYR A 11 -9.97 -17.78 27.96
C TYR A 11 -10.56 -18.78 26.97
N GLU A 12 -10.14 -18.69 25.75
CA GLU A 12 -10.37 -19.73 24.74
C GLU A 12 -9.09 -20.55 24.58
N GLN A 13 -9.23 -21.86 24.62
CA GLN A 13 -8.14 -22.77 24.34
C GLN A 13 -8.36 -23.35 22.94
N SER A 14 -7.40 -23.12 22.05
CA SER A 14 -7.37 -23.82 20.76
C SER A 14 -6.94 -25.28 21.00
N ASP A 15 -7.70 -26.22 20.48
CA ASP A 15 -7.41 -27.66 20.59
C ASP A 15 -6.17 -28.09 19.78
N ASP A 16 -5.65 -27.22 18.92
CA ASP A 16 -4.50 -27.47 18.03
C ASP A 16 -3.19 -26.85 18.50
N GLY A 17 -3.20 -26.15 19.63
CA GLY A 17 -2.01 -25.52 20.21
C GLY A 17 -1.54 -24.26 19.48
N VAL A 18 -2.34 -23.72 18.55
CA VAL A 18 -2.09 -22.45 17.90
C VAL A 18 -2.48 -21.35 18.89
N PRO A 19 -1.66 -20.29 19.08
CA PRO A 19 -2.06 -19.15 19.88
C PRO A 19 -3.37 -18.57 19.33
N VAL A 20 -4.36 -18.42 20.18
CA VAL A 20 -5.58 -17.70 19.81
C VAL A 20 -5.16 -16.24 19.62
N GLY A 21 -5.45 -15.67 18.44
CA GLY A 21 -5.24 -14.26 18.18
C GLY A 21 -6.07 -13.37 19.12
N PRO A 22 -5.87 -12.05 19.10
CA PRO A 22 -6.65 -11.14 19.91
C PRO A 22 -8.14 -11.39 19.75
N ILE A 23 -8.85 -11.44 20.86
CA ILE A 23 -10.31 -11.62 20.86
C ILE A 23 -10.93 -10.34 20.26
N PRO A 24 -11.89 -10.46 19.31
CA PRO A 24 -12.61 -9.28 18.80
C PRO A 24 -13.20 -8.45 19.95
N GLY A 25 -12.90 -7.15 19.95
CA GLY A 25 -13.23 -6.24 21.05
C GLY A 25 -12.07 -5.99 22.03
N ASP A 26 -10.97 -6.75 21.93
CA ASP A 26 -9.72 -6.38 22.61
C ASP A 26 -9.03 -5.25 21.83
N GLY A 27 -8.46 -4.31 22.54
CA GLY A 27 -7.72 -3.20 21.97
C GLY A 27 -6.28 -3.60 21.59
N VAL A 28 -5.74 -2.91 20.60
CA VAL A 28 -4.32 -2.93 20.26
C VAL A 28 -3.71 -1.60 20.64
N ASP A 29 -2.61 -1.64 21.38
CA ASP A 29 -1.84 -0.43 21.62
C ASP A 29 -1.28 0.14 20.31
N MET A 30 -1.83 1.27 19.92
CA MET A 30 -1.42 2.05 18.75
C MET A 30 -0.63 3.30 19.24
N GLY A 31 0.56 3.10 19.80
CA GLY A 31 1.39 4.20 20.31
C GLY A 31 0.80 4.87 21.53
N GLY A 32 0.33 4.11 22.51
CA GLY A 32 -0.32 4.60 23.73
C GLY A 32 -1.81 4.86 23.60
N GLN A 33 -2.40 4.65 22.42
CA GLN A 33 -3.85 4.65 22.20
C GLN A 33 -4.34 3.20 22.06
N ASP A 34 -5.28 2.83 22.89
CA ASP A 34 -5.93 1.51 22.80
C ASP A 34 -7.02 1.56 21.73
N VAL A 35 -6.77 0.92 20.57
CA VAL A 35 -7.69 0.91 19.43
C VAL A 35 -8.35 -0.45 19.32
N GLU A 36 -9.68 -0.47 19.31
CA GLU A 36 -10.49 -1.69 19.24
C GLU A 36 -10.27 -2.43 17.91
N ILE A 37 -10.13 -3.77 18.00
CA ILE A 37 -10.16 -4.66 16.84
C ILE A 37 -11.62 -4.93 16.48
N VAL A 38 -11.98 -4.62 15.23
CA VAL A 38 -13.34 -4.87 14.74
C VAL A 38 -13.41 -6.12 13.86
N THR A 39 -14.59 -6.71 13.77
CA THR A 39 -14.87 -7.91 12.93
C THR A 39 -15.71 -7.58 11.70
N SER A 40 -16.24 -6.36 11.62
CA SER A 40 -17.06 -5.91 10.50
C SER A 40 -17.06 -4.38 10.42
N GLY A 41 -17.33 -3.85 9.23
CA GLY A 41 -17.36 -2.41 8.98
C GLY A 41 -15.96 -1.80 8.88
N ASP A 42 -15.89 -0.48 8.97
CA ASP A 42 -14.63 0.27 8.92
C ASP A 42 -13.90 0.18 10.27
N GLY A 43 -12.59 -0.03 10.26
CA GLY A 43 -11.82 -0.07 11.50
C GLY A 43 -10.49 -0.82 11.39
N LEU A 44 -9.90 -1.12 12.57
CA LEU A 44 -8.67 -1.88 12.70
C LEU A 44 -8.96 -3.38 12.78
N TYR A 45 -8.25 -4.17 12.00
CA TYR A 45 -8.36 -5.62 11.95
C TYR A 45 -7.00 -6.28 12.20
N GLU A 46 -7.01 -7.46 12.80
CA GLU A 46 -5.86 -8.36 12.72
C GLU A 46 -5.65 -8.78 11.26
N ASP A 47 -4.40 -8.79 10.80
CA ASP A 47 -4.09 -9.22 9.44
C ASP A 47 -4.08 -10.75 9.37
N GLN A 48 -5.02 -11.32 8.62
CA GLN A 48 -5.14 -12.78 8.47
C GLN A 48 -4.00 -13.43 7.66
N TYR A 49 -3.11 -12.64 7.07
CA TYR A 49 -2.01 -13.12 6.21
C TYR A 49 -0.63 -12.95 6.83
N GLU A 50 -0.51 -12.14 7.88
CA GLU A 50 0.76 -11.84 8.55
C GLU A 50 0.57 -11.70 10.06
N ASP A 51 1.05 -12.70 10.82
CA ASP A 51 0.94 -12.73 12.27
C ASP A 51 1.53 -11.47 12.94
N GLY A 52 0.80 -10.91 13.89
CA GLY A 52 1.21 -9.72 14.64
C GLY A 52 1.13 -8.41 13.87
N ARG A 53 0.59 -8.45 12.65
CA ARG A 53 0.30 -7.26 11.84
C ARG A 53 -1.17 -6.89 11.99
N TYR A 54 -1.45 -5.57 12.06
CA TYR A 54 -2.80 -5.03 12.13
C TYR A 54 -3.02 -4.07 10.98
N VAL A 55 -4.19 -4.15 10.32
CA VAL A 55 -4.51 -3.37 9.12
C VAL A 55 -5.81 -2.60 9.28
N TYR A 56 -5.84 -1.37 8.82
CA TYR A 56 -7.09 -0.64 8.70
C TYR A 56 -7.83 -1.04 7.43
N ARG A 57 -9.14 -1.30 7.57
CA ARG A 57 -10.04 -1.67 6.47
C ARG A 57 -11.24 -0.76 6.41
N GLY A 58 -11.80 -0.66 5.21
CA GLY A 58 -13.04 0.06 4.96
C GLY A 58 -12.88 1.33 4.12
N SER A 59 -13.97 2.03 3.92
CA SER A 59 -14.00 3.24 3.10
C SER A 59 -13.55 4.48 3.86
N GLU A 60 -13.84 4.54 5.16
CA GLU A 60 -13.50 5.70 5.99
C GLU A 60 -13.15 5.29 7.44
N PRO A 61 -12.17 4.40 7.65
CA PRO A 61 -11.74 4.03 9.01
C PRO A 61 -11.08 5.22 9.72
N ASP A 62 -11.17 5.22 11.05
CA ASP A 62 -10.56 6.24 11.91
C ASP A 62 -9.03 6.03 12.03
N ASN A 63 -8.32 6.27 10.92
CA ASN A 63 -6.89 6.03 10.78
C ASN A 63 -6.08 7.25 10.32
N TYR A 64 -6.67 8.44 10.41
CA TYR A 64 -5.95 9.66 10.07
C TYR A 64 -4.92 10.02 11.13
N ILE A 65 -3.75 10.44 10.67
CA ILE A 65 -2.62 10.89 11.49
C ILE A 65 -2.02 12.17 10.90
N ARG A 66 -1.62 13.09 11.76
CA ARG A 66 -0.91 14.29 11.33
C ARG A 66 0.60 14.05 11.41
N PHE A 67 1.24 14.10 10.26
CA PHE A 67 2.69 13.93 10.12
C PHE A 67 3.23 15.02 9.18
N ASN A 68 4.36 15.64 9.53
CA ASN A 68 4.99 16.72 8.75
C ASN A 68 4.01 17.88 8.41
N ASN A 69 3.12 18.23 9.36
CA ASN A 69 2.03 19.22 9.18
C ASN A 69 1.02 18.89 8.05
N GLU A 70 1.07 17.70 7.51
CA GLU A 70 0.17 17.18 6.49
C GLU A 70 -0.73 16.09 7.06
N LEU A 71 -1.81 15.77 6.33
CA LEU A 71 -2.72 14.68 6.67
C LEU A 71 -2.23 13.39 6.01
N TRP A 72 -2.11 12.36 6.84
CA TRP A 72 -1.71 11.01 6.43
C TRP A 72 -2.72 10.00 6.96
N ARG A 73 -2.63 8.77 6.49
CA ARG A 73 -3.45 7.66 6.97
C ARG A 73 -2.56 6.49 7.37
N ILE A 74 -2.86 5.86 8.50
CA ILE A 74 -2.19 4.64 8.93
C ILE A 74 -2.75 3.50 8.08
N ILE A 75 -1.87 2.78 7.37
CA ILE A 75 -2.24 1.56 6.63
C ILE A 75 -2.23 0.38 7.60
N ALA A 76 -1.12 0.24 8.32
CA ALA A 76 -0.90 -0.89 9.19
C ALA A 76 0.02 -0.55 10.37
N LYS A 77 -0.12 -1.33 11.45
CA LYS A 77 0.94 -1.57 12.41
C LYS A 77 1.59 -2.89 12.02
N GLU A 78 2.87 -2.84 11.66
CA GLU A 78 3.61 -4.01 11.22
C GLU A 78 3.98 -4.91 12.43
N ALA A 79 4.34 -6.16 12.16
CA ALA A 79 4.70 -7.12 13.21
C ALA A 79 5.94 -6.71 14.03
N ASP A 80 6.81 -5.88 13.48
CA ASP A 80 7.96 -5.30 14.19
C ASP A 80 7.60 -4.04 15.01
N GLY A 81 6.31 -3.68 15.02
CA GLY A 81 5.74 -2.54 15.73
C GLY A 81 5.81 -1.21 14.99
N THR A 82 6.47 -1.13 13.83
CA THR A 82 6.49 0.09 13.01
C THR A 82 5.11 0.38 12.41
N TYR A 83 4.86 1.66 12.06
CA TYR A 83 3.60 2.06 11.45
C TYR A 83 3.81 2.42 10.00
N LYS A 84 3.16 1.70 9.10
CA LYS A 84 3.11 2.03 7.68
C LYS A 84 2.06 3.09 7.45
N ILE A 85 2.47 4.26 6.97
CA ILE A 85 1.55 5.37 6.69
C ILE A 85 1.64 5.81 5.24
N ILE A 86 0.52 6.31 4.70
CA ILE A 86 0.40 6.88 3.36
C ILE A 86 -0.10 8.31 3.45
N ARG A 87 0.44 9.21 2.65
CA ARG A 87 -0.08 10.57 2.56
C ARG A 87 -1.55 10.56 2.09
N ASP A 88 -2.41 11.37 2.67
CA ASP A 88 -3.86 11.37 2.33
C ASP A 88 -4.10 11.78 0.86
N GLU A 89 -3.28 12.65 0.32
CA GLU A 89 -3.36 13.18 -1.04
C GLU A 89 -2.14 12.79 -1.88
N ILE A 90 -2.30 12.78 -3.21
CA ILE A 90 -1.15 12.73 -4.13
C ILE A 90 -0.25 13.97 -3.93
N LEU A 91 1.01 13.84 -4.33
CA LEU A 91 1.95 14.96 -4.25
C LEU A 91 1.56 16.05 -5.25
N PRO A 92 1.51 17.32 -4.80
CA PRO A 92 1.46 18.45 -5.71
C PRO A 92 2.84 18.64 -6.37
N GLN A 93 2.86 18.87 -7.67
CA GLN A 93 4.02 19.44 -8.34
C GLN A 93 3.71 20.90 -8.71
N ASN A 94 4.51 21.84 -8.22
CA ASN A 94 4.47 23.26 -8.62
C ASN A 94 3.08 23.92 -8.57
N ALA A 95 2.34 23.74 -7.47
CA ALA A 95 1.01 24.28 -7.22
C ALA A 95 -0.11 23.75 -8.12
N ASN A 96 0.20 22.88 -9.06
CA ASN A 96 -0.78 22.08 -9.78
C ASN A 96 -0.51 20.61 -9.45
N TYR A 97 -1.56 19.84 -9.18
CA TYR A 97 -1.40 18.40 -9.07
C TYR A 97 -0.81 17.89 -10.35
N THR A 98 0.25 17.11 -10.27
CA THR A 98 0.84 16.57 -11.46
C THR A 98 0.90 15.09 -11.40
N THR A 99 0.34 14.55 -12.42
CA THR A 99 0.69 13.24 -12.91
C THR A 99 2.20 13.20 -13.14
N MET A 100 2.80 12.08 -12.84
CA MET A 100 4.21 11.84 -13.11
C MET A 100 4.37 10.41 -13.62
N ALA A 101 5.26 10.25 -14.59
CA ALA A 101 5.64 8.91 -15.01
C ALA A 101 6.35 8.17 -13.87
N TYR A 102 6.09 6.86 -13.80
CA TYR A 102 6.79 5.99 -12.87
C TYR A 102 8.28 5.90 -13.23
N ASP A 103 8.58 5.77 -14.52
CA ASP A 103 9.94 5.69 -15.02
C ASP A 103 10.10 6.31 -16.40
N VAL A 104 10.89 7.36 -16.50
CA VAL A 104 11.26 8.01 -17.75
C VAL A 104 12.66 7.63 -18.24
N SER A 105 13.39 6.80 -17.46
CA SER A 105 14.76 6.42 -17.78
C SER A 105 14.82 5.47 -18.96
N ASN A 106 15.65 5.79 -19.94
CA ASN A 106 16.00 4.87 -21.03
C ASN A 106 17.12 3.90 -20.62
N HIS A 107 17.83 4.18 -19.54
CA HIS A 107 19.03 3.45 -19.14
C HIS A 107 18.71 2.06 -18.53
N ARG A 108 17.49 1.88 -18.08
CA ARG A 108 17.03 0.61 -17.48
C ARG A 108 16.72 -0.46 -18.53
N LEU A 109 16.70 -0.08 -19.80
CA LEU A 109 16.35 -0.96 -20.91
C LEU A 109 17.63 -1.58 -21.49
N THR A 110 17.82 -2.87 -21.29
CA THR A 110 18.96 -3.60 -21.85
C THR A 110 18.49 -4.56 -22.94
N GLU A 111 19.30 -4.77 -23.99
CA GLU A 111 18.96 -5.62 -25.14
C GLU A 111 18.61 -7.08 -24.73
N ASN A 112 19.13 -7.56 -23.62
CA ASN A 112 18.87 -8.90 -23.11
C ASN A 112 17.86 -8.95 -21.96
N ASN A 113 17.16 -7.85 -21.71
CA ASN A 113 16.19 -7.75 -20.65
C ASN A 113 14.79 -7.98 -21.22
N THR A 114 14.26 -9.18 -21.07
CA THR A 114 12.88 -9.48 -21.48
C THR A 114 11.84 -8.76 -20.63
N TYR A 115 12.29 -8.07 -19.60
CA TYR A 115 11.45 -7.38 -18.60
C TYR A 115 11.19 -5.92 -18.92
N CYS A 116 12.21 -5.18 -19.29
CA CYS A 116 12.14 -3.74 -19.55
C CYS A 116 12.73 -3.48 -20.94
N THR A 117 12.07 -3.99 -21.99
CA THR A 117 12.61 -3.94 -23.36
C THR A 117 12.01 -2.85 -24.22
N ASN A 118 10.88 -2.30 -23.85
CA ASN A 118 10.17 -1.33 -24.67
C ASN A 118 10.42 0.11 -24.17
N PRO A 119 11.24 0.92 -24.92
CA PRO A 119 11.54 2.28 -24.51
C PRO A 119 10.31 3.20 -24.43
N SER A 120 9.24 2.89 -25.15
CA SER A 120 8.01 3.69 -25.11
C SER A 120 7.16 3.44 -23.85
N ARG A 121 7.43 2.36 -23.12
CA ARG A 121 6.62 1.94 -21.98
C ARG A 121 7.34 2.07 -20.62
N GLY A 122 8.68 2.15 -20.62
CA GLY A 122 9.48 2.25 -19.39
C GLY A 122 9.61 0.92 -18.65
N CYS A 123 10.06 0.99 -17.39
CA CYS A 123 10.28 -0.18 -16.53
C CYS A 123 9.55 -0.02 -15.20
N GLY A 124 8.65 -0.95 -14.89
CA GLY A 124 7.81 -0.94 -13.69
C GLY A 124 8.50 -1.39 -12.39
N VAL A 125 9.80 -1.66 -12.38
CA VAL A 125 10.52 -2.05 -11.17
C VAL A 125 10.97 -0.81 -10.40
N PHE A 126 10.62 -0.72 -9.11
CA PHE A 126 10.82 0.49 -8.30
C PHE A 126 12.30 0.84 -8.09
N ALA A 127 13.11 -0.12 -7.70
CA ALA A 127 14.52 0.09 -7.37
C ALA A 127 15.42 -0.90 -8.10
N ALA A 128 16.69 -0.55 -8.22
CA ALA A 128 17.73 -1.49 -8.66
C ALA A 128 17.74 -2.76 -7.82
N VAL A 129 17.97 -3.88 -8.47
CA VAL A 129 18.00 -5.20 -7.83
C VAL A 129 19.34 -5.87 -8.09
N SER A 130 19.91 -6.45 -7.06
CA SER A 130 21.12 -7.27 -7.23
C SER A 130 20.75 -8.58 -7.93
N GLY A 131 21.38 -8.83 -9.06
CA GLY A 131 21.14 -10.05 -9.84
C GLY A 131 19.97 -9.92 -10.82
N THR A 132 19.23 -11.01 -11.00
CA THR A 132 18.13 -11.08 -11.97
C THR A 132 16.81 -10.88 -11.26
N PHE A 133 16.06 -9.87 -11.66
CA PHE A 133 14.67 -9.70 -11.29
C PHE A 133 13.79 -10.70 -12.06
N ARG A 134 12.85 -11.32 -11.40
CA ARG A 134 11.97 -12.35 -12.00
C ARG A 134 10.54 -12.17 -11.53
N THR A 135 9.58 -12.51 -12.39
CA THR A 135 8.19 -12.69 -11.97
C THR A 135 8.04 -13.90 -11.05
N PRO A 136 6.99 -13.94 -10.21
CA PRO A 136 6.73 -15.09 -9.33
C PRO A 136 6.61 -16.42 -10.06
N ASP A 137 6.06 -16.43 -11.27
CA ASP A 137 5.96 -17.62 -12.15
C ASP A 137 7.27 -17.94 -12.88
N GLY A 138 8.26 -17.07 -12.80
CA GLY A 138 9.54 -17.20 -13.49
C GLY A 138 9.48 -17.00 -15.01
N LYS A 139 8.32 -16.62 -15.56
CA LYS A 139 8.12 -16.48 -17.01
C LYS A 139 8.93 -15.32 -17.60
N TYR A 140 9.06 -14.24 -16.84
CA TYR A 140 9.84 -13.08 -17.24
C TYR A 140 10.98 -12.82 -16.28
N SER A 141 12.09 -12.38 -16.83
CA SER A 141 13.27 -12.04 -16.02
C SER A 141 14.15 -11.03 -16.73
N GLY A 142 14.90 -10.26 -15.95
CA GLY A 142 15.83 -9.28 -16.49
C GLY A 142 16.71 -8.65 -15.43
N THR A 143 17.73 -7.92 -15.85
CA THR A 143 18.62 -7.18 -14.97
C THR A 143 18.13 -5.75 -14.84
N VAL A 144 17.95 -5.27 -13.61
CA VAL A 144 17.54 -3.90 -13.30
C VAL A 144 18.58 -3.29 -12.40
N THR A 145 19.52 -2.55 -12.99
CA THR A 145 20.70 -1.99 -12.30
C THR A 145 20.53 -0.56 -11.82
N GLU A 146 19.48 0.11 -12.23
CA GLU A 146 19.21 1.50 -11.88
C GLU A 146 17.83 1.65 -11.25
N ASP A 147 17.66 2.73 -10.50
CA ASP A 147 16.41 3.08 -9.83
C ASP A 147 15.40 3.68 -10.81
N SER A 148 14.12 3.58 -10.49
CA SER A 148 13.06 4.28 -11.23
C SER A 148 13.09 5.79 -10.95
N SER A 149 12.60 6.57 -11.91
CA SER A 149 12.51 8.03 -11.77
C SER A 149 11.64 8.43 -10.58
N ILE A 150 10.55 7.68 -10.30
CA ILE A 150 9.68 7.96 -9.14
C ILE A 150 10.39 7.69 -7.82
N LYS A 151 11.19 6.62 -7.73
CA LYS A 151 12.01 6.35 -6.54
C LYS A 151 13.01 7.47 -6.28
N GLU A 152 13.72 7.90 -7.33
CA GLU A 152 14.68 9.01 -7.23
C GLU A 152 13.98 10.29 -6.80
N TYR A 153 12.83 10.61 -7.38
CA TYR A 153 12.04 11.78 -6.97
C TYR A 153 11.63 11.71 -5.50
N LEU A 154 11.07 10.58 -5.06
CA LEU A 154 10.59 10.41 -3.67
C LEU A 154 11.72 10.54 -2.65
N ASN A 155 12.92 10.03 -2.95
CA ASN A 155 14.01 10.00 -1.98
C ASN A 155 15.02 11.15 -2.13
N ASN A 156 15.21 11.68 -3.33
CA ASN A 156 16.19 12.75 -3.59
C ASN A 156 15.55 14.14 -3.67
N THR A 157 14.24 14.23 -3.92
CA THR A 157 13.53 15.50 -4.04
C THR A 157 12.50 15.70 -2.92
N TYR A 158 11.58 14.74 -2.72
CA TYR A 158 10.52 14.88 -1.73
C TYR A 158 11.00 14.65 -0.29
N TYR A 159 11.69 13.55 0.01
CA TYR A 159 12.19 13.26 1.35
C TYR A 159 13.03 14.42 1.97
N PRO A 160 13.92 15.09 1.24
CA PRO A 160 14.64 16.25 1.78
C PRO A 160 13.73 17.39 2.25
N THR A 161 12.53 17.54 1.70
CA THR A 161 11.58 18.62 2.07
C THR A 161 10.87 18.37 3.40
N LEU A 162 10.87 17.14 3.90
CA LEU A 162 10.31 16.83 5.22
C LEU A 162 11.12 17.56 6.30
N ASP A 163 10.42 18.02 7.34
CA ASP A 163 11.08 18.72 8.44
C ASP A 163 11.95 17.79 9.30
N GLY A 164 12.78 18.39 10.15
CA GLY A 164 13.70 17.62 10.99
C GLY A 164 12.98 16.74 12.01
N THR A 165 11.87 17.21 12.57
CA THR A 165 11.07 16.47 13.56
C THR A 165 10.42 15.26 12.87
N ALA A 166 9.79 15.46 11.72
CA ALA A 166 9.21 14.36 10.95
C ALA A 166 10.26 13.28 10.64
N LYS A 167 11.45 13.67 10.18
CA LYS A 167 12.54 12.71 9.92
C LYS A 167 12.98 11.93 11.17
N THR A 168 12.90 12.51 12.36
CA THR A 168 13.24 11.78 13.59
C THR A 168 12.20 10.74 13.99
N GLN A 169 10.96 10.91 13.56
CA GLN A 169 9.85 9.97 13.80
C GLN A 169 9.84 8.82 12.77
N MET A 170 10.54 8.98 11.66
CA MET A 170 10.63 7.96 10.59
C MET A 170 11.64 6.87 10.92
N GLN A 171 11.40 5.71 10.33
CA GLN A 171 12.34 4.60 10.27
C GLN A 171 12.59 4.21 8.83
N SER A 172 13.86 4.09 8.44
CA SER A 172 14.21 3.42 7.19
C SER A 172 13.78 1.95 7.28
N HIS A 173 13.02 1.50 6.30
CA HIS A 173 12.38 0.18 6.34
C HIS A 173 12.57 -0.57 5.02
N ALA A 174 12.40 -1.89 5.07
CA ALA A 174 12.42 -2.73 3.89
C ALA A 174 11.05 -2.68 3.18
N PHE A 175 11.02 -2.10 2.00
CA PHE A 175 9.86 -2.10 1.11
C PHE A 175 9.88 -3.32 0.20
N ASN A 176 8.76 -4.02 0.05
CA ASN A 176 8.59 -5.15 -0.84
C ASN A 176 8.37 -4.64 -2.27
N ILE A 177 9.36 -4.81 -3.15
CA ILE A 177 9.39 -4.25 -4.51
C ILE A 177 9.26 -5.31 -5.60
N GLY A 178 9.01 -6.57 -5.22
CA GLY A 178 8.79 -7.63 -6.19
C GLY A 178 7.52 -7.42 -7.01
N SER A 179 7.40 -8.11 -8.13
CA SER A 179 6.23 -8.03 -8.97
C SER A 179 5.07 -8.86 -8.43
N VAL A 180 3.87 -8.42 -8.73
CA VAL A 180 2.67 -9.21 -8.55
C VAL A 180 2.38 -9.98 -9.84
N GLN A 181 1.77 -11.15 -9.70
CA GLN A 181 1.39 -11.95 -10.84
C GLN A 181 0.01 -11.51 -11.32
N TYR A 182 -0.11 -11.30 -12.63
CA TYR A 182 -1.40 -11.30 -13.27
C TYR A 182 -1.98 -12.70 -13.25
N LEU A 183 -3.29 -12.82 -13.25
CA LEU A 183 -4.02 -14.09 -13.34
C LEU A 183 -3.24 -15.14 -14.13
N ASP A 184 -2.96 -16.24 -13.48
CA ASP A 184 -2.83 -17.44 -14.26
C ASP A 184 -4.21 -17.78 -14.86
N GLU A 185 -4.23 -18.43 -16.02
CA GLU A 185 -5.45 -18.86 -16.72
C GLU A 185 -6.41 -19.69 -15.82
N SER A 186 -6.00 -20.02 -14.59
CA SER A 186 -6.74 -20.77 -13.58
C SER A 186 -7.42 -19.89 -12.53
N GLY A 187 -7.29 -18.57 -12.57
CA GLY A 187 -7.95 -17.66 -11.63
C GLY A 187 -7.44 -17.73 -10.20
N ASN A 188 -6.21 -18.17 -10.01
CA ASN A 188 -5.62 -18.48 -8.70
C ASN A 188 -4.82 -17.32 -8.08
N ASP A 189 -5.09 -16.08 -8.41
CA ASP A 189 -4.43 -14.97 -7.74
C ASP A 189 -5.07 -14.73 -6.39
N SER A 190 -4.34 -15.04 -5.37
CA SER A 190 -4.73 -14.74 -3.99
C SER A 190 -3.87 -13.62 -3.42
N ILE A 191 -4.33 -12.99 -2.35
CA ILE A 191 -3.54 -12.00 -1.60
C ILE A 191 -2.21 -12.62 -1.16
N GLU A 192 -2.22 -13.90 -0.75
CA GLU A 192 -1.00 -14.63 -0.33
C GLU A 192 0.03 -14.72 -1.46
N LYS A 193 -0.40 -14.99 -2.68
CA LYS A 193 0.49 -15.03 -3.85
C LYS A 193 1.04 -13.64 -4.18
N ASN A 194 0.21 -12.60 -4.10
CA ASN A 194 0.66 -11.23 -4.28
C ASN A 194 1.69 -10.86 -3.22
N ILE A 195 1.43 -11.14 -1.94
CA ILE A 195 2.37 -10.91 -0.84
C ILE A 195 3.69 -11.66 -1.10
N ALA A 196 3.61 -12.93 -1.51
CA ALA A 196 4.80 -13.73 -1.79
C ALA A 196 5.61 -13.15 -2.97
N GLY A 197 4.95 -12.72 -4.04
CA GLY A 197 5.59 -12.06 -5.18
C GLY A 197 6.27 -10.75 -4.80
N GLU A 198 5.58 -9.90 -4.07
CA GLU A 198 6.10 -8.62 -3.57
C GLU A 198 7.35 -8.82 -2.70
N LYS A 199 7.36 -9.83 -1.83
CA LYS A 199 8.47 -10.17 -0.92
C LYS A 199 9.68 -10.80 -1.61
N MET A 200 9.60 -11.19 -2.88
CA MET A 200 10.75 -11.77 -3.61
C MET A 200 11.93 -10.80 -3.69
N TYR A 201 11.65 -9.50 -3.70
CA TYR A 201 12.67 -8.46 -3.74
C TYR A 201 12.33 -7.35 -2.76
N GLN A 202 13.36 -6.83 -2.11
CA GLN A 202 13.22 -5.76 -1.14
C GLN A 202 14.20 -4.63 -1.43
N TRP A 203 13.77 -3.43 -1.11
CA TRP A 203 14.58 -2.23 -1.10
C TRP A 203 14.45 -1.55 0.26
N THR A 204 15.56 -1.23 0.90
CA THR A 204 15.54 -0.51 2.18
C THR A 204 15.74 0.99 1.94
N GLY A 205 14.82 1.79 2.46
CA GLY A 205 14.85 3.24 2.29
C GLY A 205 13.80 3.98 3.11
N ASN A 206 13.61 5.26 2.80
CA ASN A 206 12.78 6.14 3.62
C ASN A 206 11.38 6.34 3.05
N VAL A 207 11.23 6.50 1.74
CA VAL A 207 9.95 6.81 1.12
C VAL A 207 9.72 5.91 -0.09
N GLY A 208 8.65 5.18 -0.06
CA GLY A 208 8.19 4.31 -1.14
C GLY A 208 6.75 4.62 -1.57
N LEU A 209 6.09 3.61 -2.10
CA LEU A 209 4.69 3.63 -2.52
C LEU A 209 3.94 2.48 -1.81
N VAL A 210 2.62 2.47 -1.93
CA VAL A 210 1.79 1.39 -1.39
C VAL A 210 1.96 0.11 -2.20
N ASN A 211 1.90 -1.04 -1.54
CA ASN A 211 1.89 -2.34 -2.21
C ASN A 211 0.48 -2.70 -2.72
N VAL A 212 0.40 -3.51 -3.76
CA VAL A 212 -0.89 -4.03 -4.27
C VAL A 212 -1.61 -4.84 -3.19
N SER A 213 -0.88 -5.65 -2.43
CA SER A 213 -1.47 -6.40 -1.32
C SER A 213 -2.06 -5.52 -0.22
N ASP A 214 -1.52 -4.32 0.03
CA ASP A 214 -2.13 -3.38 0.98
C ASP A 214 -3.49 -2.86 0.48
N LEU A 215 -3.60 -2.60 -0.83
CA LEU A 215 -4.87 -2.17 -1.43
C LEU A 215 -5.95 -3.25 -1.26
N LEU A 216 -5.60 -4.51 -1.53
CA LEU A 216 -6.51 -5.64 -1.37
C LEU A 216 -6.91 -5.86 0.09
N ARG A 217 -5.94 -5.79 1.00
CA ARG A 217 -6.17 -5.96 2.45
C ARG A 217 -6.97 -4.83 3.08
N ALA A 218 -7.00 -3.65 2.46
CA ALA A 218 -7.78 -2.52 2.97
C ALA A 218 -9.29 -2.65 2.72
N SER A 219 -9.73 -3.57 1.86
CA SER A 219 -11.16 -3.83 1.64
C SER A 219 -11.77 -4.64 2.81
N THR A 220 -13.00 -4.31 3.18
CA THR A 220 -13.81 -5.11 4.10
C THR A 220 -14.48 -6.31 3.40
N ASN A 221 -14.49 -6.33 2.08
CA ASN A 221 -15.04 -7.44 1.31
C ASN A 221 -14.01 -8.55 1.15
N ILE A 222 -14.25 -9.68 1.78
CA ILE A 222 -13.39 -10.87 1.73
C ILE A 222 -13.28 -11.50 0.33
N ALA A 223 -14.16 -11.15 -0.60
CA ALA A 223 -14.09 -11.61 -1.99
C ALA A 223 -13.04 -10.81 -2.80
N CYS A 224 -12.51 -9.72 -2.27
CA CYS A 224 -11.45 -8.92 -2.89
C CYS A 224 -10.09 -9.55 -2.60
N THR A 225 -9.82 -10.70 -3.18
CA THR A 225 -8.62 -11.49 -2.91
C THR A 225 -7.58 -11.38 -4.01
N SER A 226 -7.93 -10.84 -5.17
CA SER A 226 -7.00 -10.74 -6.29
C SER A 226 -7.16 -9.44 -7.08
N ALA A 227 -6.07 -9.00 -7.68
CA ALA A 227 -6.02 -7.86 -8.59
C ALA A 227 -6.25 -8.35 -10.03
N THR A 228 -7.48 -8.71 -10.38
CA THR A 228 -7.81 -9.32 -11.67
C THR A 228 -8.63 -8.40 -12.56
N ASP A 229 -8.62 -8.64 -13.87
CA ASP A 229 -9.51 -7.96 -14.81
C ASP A 229 -11.00 -8.21 -14.49
N GLU A 230 -11.33 -9.38 -13.92
CA GLU A 230 -12.69 -9.66 -13.48
C GLU A 230 -13.10 -8.80 -12.28
N ILE A 231 -12.18 -8.55 -11.34
CA ILE A 231 -12.40 -7.58 -10.27
C ILE A 231 -12.47 -6.18 -10.85
N ASN A 232 -11.61 -5.83 -11.79
CA ASN A 232 -11.70 -4.56 -12.50
C ASN A 232 -13.03 -4.42 -13.25
N ALA A 233 -13.52 -5.45 -13.90
CA ALA A 233 -14.83 -5.45 -14.57
C ALA A 233 -15.98 -5.32 -13.56
N ALA A 234 -15.97 -6.09 -12.49
CA ALA A 234 -16.94 -6.00 -11.40
C ALA A 234 -16.87 -4.64 -10.69
N MET A 235 -15.67 -4.08 -10.55
CA MET A 235 -15.46 -2.74 -10.01
C MET A 235 -15.98 -1.64 -10.94
N GLN A 236 -16.01 -1.85 -12.24
CA GLN A 236 -16.62 -0.90 -13.20
C GLN A 236 -18.15 -0.89 -13.15
N GLU A 237 -18.77 -2.01 -12.76
CA GLU A 237 -20.25 -2.11 -12.68
C GLU A 237 -20.81 -1.73 -11.29
N ALA A 238 -20.09 -2.06 -10.18
CA ALA A 238 -20.48 -1.71 -8.82
C ALA A 238 -19.26 -1.62 -7.86
N PRO A 239 -18.30 -0.75 -8.12
CA PRO A 239 -16.95 -0.86 -7.56
C PRO A 239 -16.84 -0.55 -6.07
N GLN A 240 -17.64 0.38 -5.54
CA GLN A 240 -17.61 0.73 -4.10
C GLN A 240 -18.17 -0.37 -3.22
N GLU A 241 -19.12 -1.16 -3.75
CA GLU A 241 -19.73 -2.25 -3.01
C GLU A 241 -18.86 -3.51 -3.00
N THR A 242 -17.91 -3.62 -3.95
CA THR A 242 -17.14 -4.86 -4.13
C THR A 242 -15.77 -4.80 -3.46
N CYS A 243 -14.91 -3.85 -3.81
CA CYS A 243 -13.51 -3.82 -3.31
C CYS A 243 -13.05 -2.42 -2.90
N GLY A 244 -13.97 -1.48 -2.73
CA GLY A 244 -13.65 -0.12 -2.31
C GLY A 244 -13.01 -0.08 -0.92
N SER A 245 -12.07 0.85 -0.75
CA SER A 245 -11.45 1.16 0.53
C SER A 245 -10.94 2.60 0.53
N TYR A 246 -10.53 3.09 1.70
CA TYR A 246 -9.89 4.41 1.81
C TYR A 246 -8.61 4.54 0.97
N LEU A 247 -8.00 3.42 0.57
CA LEU A 247 -6.85 3.43 -0.34
C LEU A 247 -7.27 3.55 -1.80
N THR A 248 -8.44 3.09 -2.18
CA THR A 248 -8.97 3.19 -3.55
C THR A 248 -9.91 4.37 -3.73
N THR A 249 -10.48 4.91 -2.65
CA THR A 249 -11.29 6.12 -2.67
C THR A 249 -10.38 7.34 -2.76
N MET A 250 -10.56 8.16 -3.77
CA MET A 250 -9.79 9.38 -3.96
C MET A 250 -10.38 10.53 -3.16
N SER A 251 -9.51 11.44 -2.73
CA SER A 251 -9.97 12.68 -2.15
C SER A 251 -10.77 13.52 -3.15
N PRO A 252 -11.69 14.38 -2.68
CA PRO A 252 -12.43 15.29 -3.53
C PRO A 252 -11.57 16.17 -4.44
N ILE A 253 -10.35 16.48 -4.02
CA ILE A 253 -9.37 17.22 -4.83
C ILE A 253 -9.00 16.46 -6.10
N ASN A 254 -8.85 15.13 -6.01
CA ASN A 254 -8.56 14.31 -7.18
C ASN A 254 -9.77 14.18 -8.11
N GLU A 255 -11.00 14.25 -7.58
CA GLU A 255 -12.22 14.31 -8.38
C GLU A 255 -12.29 15.57 -9.23
N GLU A 256 -11.94 16.74 -8.66
CA GLU A 256 -11.90 18.03 -9.38
C GLU A 256 -10.86 18.02 -10.51
N LEU A 257 -9.82 17.19 -10.41
CA LEU A 257 -8.76 17.04 -11.39
C LEU A 257 -9.05 15.99 -12.47
N GLY A 258 -10.26 15.45 -12.51
CA GLY A 258 -10.67 14.48 -13.53
C GLY A 258 -10.24 13.05 -13.26
N GLY A 259 -10.00 12.71 -11.98
CA GLY A 259 -9.74 11.31 -11.59
C GLY A 259 -8.30 10.87 -11.74
N ILE A 260 -7.37 11.66 -11.22
CA ILE A 260 -5.94 11.29 -11.18
C ILE A 260 -5.75 10.12 -10.21
N GLY A 261 -5.21 9.01 -10.71
CA GLY A 261 -4.78 7.87 -9.93
C GLY A 261 -3.41 8.07 -9.27
N TYR A 262 -2.90 7.04 -8.64
CA TYR A 262 -1.55 7.04 -8.10
C TYR A 262 -0.87 5.69 -8.29
N TRP A 263 0.45 5.74 -8.45
CA TRP A 263 1.27 4.56 -8.66
C TRP A 263 1.38 3.70 -7.39
N THR A 264 1.41 2.38 -7.58
CA THR A 264 1.78 1.41 -6.54
C THR A 264 3.26 1.04 -6.63
N MET A 265 3.74 0.27 -5.65
CA MET A 265 5.12 -0.18 -5.58
C MET A 265 5.46 -1.25 -6.64
N ASN A 266 4.48 -2.06 -7.03
CA ASN A 266 4.71 -3.35 -7.64
C ASN A 266 4.52 -3.32 -9.15
N ALA A 267 5.48 -3.89 -9.84
CA ALA A 267 5.37 -4.18 -11.26
C ALA A 267 4.38 -5.32 -11.52
N PHE A 268 3.79 -5.28 -12.69
CA PHE A 268 2.80 -6.24 -13.16
C PHE A 268 3.16 -6.73 -14.56
N SER A 269 2.95 -8.01 -14.83
CA SER A 269 3.20 -8.61 -16.14
C SER A 269 1.90 -8.88 -16.87
N ALA A 270 1.67 -8.19 -17.98
CA ALA A 270 0.53 -8.47 -18.85
C ALA A 270 0.88 -9.52 -19.92
N GLU A 271 0.06 -10.53 -20.08
CA GLU A 271 0.28 -11.57 -21.09
C GLU A 271 0.17 -11.10 -22.55
N SER A 272 -0.65 -10.09 -22.80
CA SER A 272 -0.97 -9.64 -24.14
C SER A 272 0.12 -8.85 -24.84
N ASP A 273 1.16 -8.46 -24.14
CA ASP A 273 2.20 -7.59 -24.68
C ASP A 273 3.57 -7.99 -24.17
N VAL A 274 4.13 -8.97 -24.84
CA VAL A 274 5.35 -9.73 -24.52
C VAL A 274 6.58 -8.86 -24.20
N ASN A 275 6.46 -7.54 -24.36
CA ASN A 275 7.58 -6.59 -24.25
C ASN A 275 7.28 -5.43 -23.29
N SER A 276 6.28 -5.52 -22.42
CA SER A 276 5.90 -4.36 -21.58
C SER A 276 5.64 -4.74 -20.15
N TYR A 277 6.49 -4.21 -19.30
CA TYR A 277 6.22 -4.13 -17.89
C TYR A 277 5.45 -2.86 -17.61
N VAL A 278 4.27 -3.08 -17.11
CA VAL A 278 3.38 -2.05 -16.61
C VAL A 278 3.44 -2.02 -15.08
N VAL A 279 3.02 -0.95 -14.51
CA VAL A 279 2.93 -0.79 -13.06
C VAL A 279 1.47 -0.71 -12.69
N TRP A 280 1.10 -1.38 -11.63
CA TRP A 280 -0.21 -1.20 -11.05
C TRP A 280 -0.38 0.22 -10.55
N TYR A 281 -1.57 0.74 -10.69
CA TYR A 281 -1.98 1.99 -10.09
C TYR A 281 -3.37 1.84 -9.45
N ALA A 282 -3.62 2.58 -8.39
CA ALA A 282 -4.95 2.80 -7.90
C ALA A 282 -5.51 4.03 -8.62
N ALA A 283 -6.58 3.85 -9.38
CA ALA A 283 -7.20 4.91 -10.13
C ALA A 283 -8.60 5.18 -9.63
N PHE A 284 -8.97 6.45 -9.70
CA PHE A 284 -10.34 6.87 -9.59
C PHE A 284 -10.92 7.04 -11.00
N ILE A 285 -11.93 6.28 -11.36
CA ILE A 285 -12.69 6.46 -12.60
C ILE A 285 -14.13 6.74 -12.23
N GLN A 286 -14.61 7.98 -12.48
CA GLN A 286 -16.02 8.39 -12.34
C GLN A 286 -16.67 8.09 -10.97
N GLY A 287 -15.98 8.36 -9.89
CA GLY A 287 -16.51 8.14 -8.53
C GLY A 287 -16.23 6.75 -7.95
N PHE A 288 -15.45 5.94 -8.64
CA PHE A 288 -15.19 4.54 -8.26
C PHE A 288 -13.69 4.28 -8.15
N GLY A 289 -13.26 3.66 -7.05
CA GLY A 289 -11.88 3.20 -6.93
C GLY A 289 -11.64 1.96 -7.79
N VAL A 290 -10.69 2.01 -8.70
CA VAL A 290 -10.35 0.92 -9.60
C VAL A 290 -8.87 0.61 -9.51
N PHE A 291 -8.50 -0.67 -9.50
CA PHE A 291 -7.14 -1.11 -9.80
C PHE A 291 -6.98 -1.19 -11.31
N GLY A 292 -5.87 -0.70 -11.80
CA GLY A 292 -5.54 -0.77 -13.21
C GLY A 292 -4.05 -0.93 -13.42
N ASP A 293 -3.68 -1.20 -14.65
CA ASP A 293 -2.30 -1.22 -15.11
C ASP A 293 -2.06 -0.07 -16.10
N ASN A 294 -0.87 0.49 -16.05
CA ASN A 294 -0.46 1.51 -17.02
C ASN A 294 1.03 1.40 -17.32
N HIS A 295 1.43 1.94 -18.47
CA HIS A 295 2.83 1.98 -18.82
C HIS A 295 3.62 2.84 -17.82
N ALA A 296 4.78 2.37 -17.41
CA ALA A 296 5.62 3.11 -16.46
C ALA A 296 6.02 4.52 -16.95
N ARG A 297 5.97 4.76 -18.27
CA ARG A 297 6.22 6.07 -18.90
C ARG A 297 5.03 7.00 -19.02
N SER A 298 3.83 6.51 -18.74
CA SER A 298 2.64 7.36 -18.80
C SER A 298 2.70 8.41 -17.71
N ASP A 299 2.55 9.67 -18.07
CA ASP A 299 2.47 10.80 -17.15
C ASP A 299 1.09 11.48 -17.13
N ASP A 300 0.13 10.88 -17.86
CA ASP A 300 -1.15 11.53 -18.13
C ASP A 300 -2.16 11.41 -16.97
N TYR A 301 -2.10 10.33 -16.16
CA TYR A 301 -3.22 10.00 -15.26
C TYR A 301 -2.81 9.59 -13.84
N ASN A 302 -1.53 9.43 -13.52
CA ASN A 302 -1.11 8.91 -12.22
C ASN A 302 -0.10 9.82 -11.53
N GLY A 303 -0.31 10.04 -10.22
CA GLY A 303 0.59 10.79 -9.36
C GLY A 303 1.39 9.87 -8.42
N ALA A 304 2.15 10.48 -7.53
CA ALA A 304 2.79 9.79 -6.42
C ALA A 304 2.04 10.08 -5.12
N ARG A 305 1.73 9.02 -4.38
CA ARG A 305 1.19 9.08 -3.02
C ARG A 305 2.20 8.42 -2.08
N PRO A 306 3.05 9.22 -1.39
CA PRO A 306 4.15 8.69 -0.60
C PRO A 306 3.70 7.76 0.51
N VAL A 307 4.47 6.69 0.70
CA VAL A 307 4.37 5.77 1.85
C VAL A 307 5.69 5.80 2.58
N LEU A 308 5.62 5.79 3.91
CA LEU A 308 6.79 5.68 4.78
C LEU A 308 6.45 4.91 6.05
N TYR A 309 7.48 4.60 6.83
CA TYR A 309 7.32 3.93 8.11
C TYR A 309 7.70 4.85 9.25
N LEU A 310 6.84 4.93 10.26
CA LEU A 310 7.15 5.55 11.54
C LEU A 310 7.77 4.50 12.46
N LYS A 311 8.57 4.96 13.40
CA LYS A 311 9.18 4.12 14.43
C LYS A 311 8.12 3.42 15.29
N SER A 312 8.48 2.27 15.85
CA SER A 312 7.62 1.50 16.77
C SER A 312 7.41 2.18 18.13
N ASP A 313 8.28 3.12 18.50
CA ASP A 313 8.26 3.85 19.77
C ASP A 313 7.62 5.24 19.68
N ILE A 314 6.89 5.54 18.59
CA ILE A 314 6.09 6.77 18.52
C ILE A 314 4.96 6.72 19.54
N GLU A 315 4.65 7.88 20.13
CA GLU A 315 3.50 8.06 21.00
C GLU A 315 2.42 8.89 20.30
N LEU A 316 1.18 8.39 20.31
CA LEU A 316 0.01 9.14 19.86
C LEU A 316 -0.59 9.87 21.08
N THR A 317 -0.32 11.16 21.21
CA THR A 317 -0.64 11.93 22.41
C THR A 317 -2.09 12.43 22.45
N SER A 318 -2.75 12.50 21.29
CA SER A 318 -4.14 12.93 21.18
C SER A 318 -4.74 12.57 19.81
N GLY A 319 -6.03 12.87 19.64
CA GLY A 319 -6.79 12.57 18.43
C GLY A 319 -7.60 11.29 18.56
N THR A 320 -8.51 11.09 17.61
CA THR A 320 -9.37 9.89 17.51
C THR A 320 -9.21 9.15 16.19
N GLY A 321 -8.27 9.60 15.35
CA GLY A 321 -8.06 9.03 14.03
C GLY A 321 -9.06 9.47 12.96
N THR A 322 -10.06 10.26 13.31
CA THR A 322 -10.99 10.84 12.32
C THR A 322 -10.32 11.95 11.51
N LYS A 323 -10.82 12.25 10.31
CA LYS A 323 -10.29 13.34 9.47
C LYS A 323 -10.30 14.69 10.19
N GLY A 324 -11.36 14.96 10.95
CA GLY A 324 -11.51 16.21 11.74
C GLY A 324 -10.68 16.24 13.02
N ASN A 325 -10.25 15.09 13.52
CA ASN A 325 -9.47 14.93 14.76
C ASN A 325 -8.41 13.83 14.59
N PRO A 326 -7.43 13.99 13.68
CA PRO A 326 -6.42 12.98 13.41
C PRO A 326 -5.54 12.71 14.63
N PHE A 327 -4.95 11.54 14.69
CA PHE A 327 -3.91 11.25 15.69
C PHE A 327 -2.75 12.24 15.59
N ILE A 328 -2.21 12.62 16.73
CA ILE A 328 -1.07 13.53 16.84
C ILE A 328 0.11 12.78 17.45
N ILE A 329 1.25 12.80 16.79
CA ILE A 329 2.50 12.25 17.32
C ILE A 329 3.09 13.24 18.33
N GLY A 330 3.46 12.73 19.52
CA GLY A 330 4.07 13.49 20.61
C GLY A 330 5.54 13.81 20.40
#